data_25b8b6e7afd12643f76ace55822eb0a6
#
_entry.id   25b8b6e7afd12643f76ace55822eb0a6
#
_cell.length_a   1.000
_cell.length_b   1.000
_cell.length_c   1.000
_cell.angle_alpha   90.00
_cell.angle_beta   90.00
_cell.angle_gamma   90.00
#
_symmetry.space_group_name_H-M   'P 1'
#
loop_
_entity.id
_entity.type
_entity.pdbx_description
1 polymer ?
#
loop_
_entity_poly.entity_id
_entity_poly.type
_entity_poly.pdbx_seq_one_letter_code
_entity_poly.pdbx_strand_id
1 'polypeptide(L)'
;MRFLTLLFCLFFFVGFSQTYSRKEKALLIQVSKLDSLMENNNSKILELFSDDVSFGHSNGWLQNKDDFKKDFESGKVKYQSVKQTELKELKIKNKFANIRRIIAVKGLYKNETFEMKLSVLEFWIRQKGIWKLWSRQSVKIN
;
A
#
# COMPACT_ATOMS: atom_id res chain seq x y z
N MET A 1 17.31 -44.35 -44.74
CA MET A 1 16.78 -44.15 -43.38
C MET A 1 17.34 -42.84 -42.85
N ARG A 2 16.50 -41.82 -42.75
CA ARG A 2 16.88 -40.46 -42.26
C ARG A 2 16.46 -40.42 -40.78
N PHE A 3 17.43 -40.36 -39.87
CA PHE A 3 17.18 -40.14 -38.43
C PHE A 3 16.91 -38.63 -38.23
N LEU A 4 15.67 -38.30 -37.91
CA LEU A 4 15.24 -36.98 -37.51
C LEU A 4 15.51 -36.81 -36.01
N THR A 5 16.60 -36.12 -35.65
CA THR A 5 16.94 -35.77 -34.29
C THR A 5 16.09 -34.60 -33.82
N LEU A 6 15.06 -34.85 -33.03
CA LEU A 6 14.22 -33.84 -32.41
C LEU A 6 15.00 -33.22 -31.25
N LEU A 7 15.53 -32.00 -31.46
CA LEU A 7 16.20 -31.22 -30.41
C LEU A 7 15.11 -30.56 -29.53
N PHE A 8 14.87 -31.15 -28.35
CA PHE A 8 13.91 -30.62 -27.35
C PHE A 8 14.60 -29.51 -26.58
N CYS A 9 14.38 -28.22 -27.00
CA CYS A 9 14.82 -27.06 -26.25
C CYS A 9 13.95 -26.90 -25.00
N LEU A 10 14.43 -27.41 -23.87
CA LEU A 10 13.89 -27.11 -22.55
C LEU A 10 14.19 -25.65 -22.19
N PHE A 11 13.23 -24.77 -22.43
CA PHE A 11 13.25 -23.41 -21.88
C PHE A 11 13.03 -23.49 -20.36
N PHE A 12 14.11 -23.42 -19.61
CA PHE A 12 14.05 -23.16 -18.18
C PHE A 12 13.55 -21.71 -17.98
N PHE A 13 12.27 -21.53 -17.71
CA PHE A 13 11.78 -20.29 -17.14
C PHE A 13 12.31 -20.18 -15.71
N VAL A 14 13.45 -19.51 -15.55
CA VAL A 14 13.92 -19.08 -14.24
C VAL A 14 12.98 -17.93 -13.81
N GLY A 15 11.91 -18.28 -13.13
CA GLY A 15 11.06 -17.32 -12.46
C GLY A 15 11.89 -16.62 -11.38
N PHE A 16 12.28 -15.36 -11.60
CA PHE A 16 12.85 -14.51 -10.56
C PHE A 16 11.78 -14.25 -9.51
N SER A 17 11.64 -15.16 -8.55
CA SER A 17 10.87 -14.92 -7.33
C SER A 17 11.62 -13.89 -6.51
N GLN A 18 11.08 -12.68 -6.41
CA GLN A 18 11.65 -11.61 -5.59
C GLN A 18 11.61 -12.05 -4.12
N THR A 19 12.76 -12.40 -3.57
CA THR A 19 12.88 -12.84 -2.18
C THR A 19 13.02 -11.62 -1.27
N TYR A 20 11.98 -11.30 -0.52
CA TYR A 20 12.00 -10.24 0.47
C TYR A 20 12.73 -10.66 1.75
N SER A 21 13.54 -9.76 2.30
CA SER A 21 14.15 -9.92 3.62
C SER A 21 13.08 -9.95 4.73
N ARG A 22 13.47 -10.40 5.93
CA ARG A 22 12.55 -10.43 7.09
C ARG A 22 11.96 -9.04 7.42
N LYS A 23 12.76 -7.97 7.28
CA LYS A 23 12.29 -6.60 7.54
C LYS A 23 11.29 -6.12 6.48
N GLU A 24 11.54 -6.44 5.22
CA GLU A 24 10.62 -6.11 4.11
C GLU A 24 9.29 -6.87 4.24
N LYS A 25 9.34 -8.15 4.56
CA LYS A 25 8.13 -8.94 4.83
C LYS A 25 7.30 -8.34 5.97
N ALA A 26 7.95 -7.97 7.07
CA ALA A 26 7.28 -7.34 8.21
C ALA A 26 6.64 -5.99 7.83
N LEU A 27 7.28 -5.20 6.96
CA LEU A 27 6.72 -3.95 6.44
C LEU A 27 5.52 -4.21 5.52
N LEU A 28 5.65 -5.12 4.57
CA LEU A 28 4.57 -5.47 3.63
C LEU A 28 3.32 -6.00 4.33
N ILE A 29 3.49 -6.71 5.46
CA ILE A 29 2.36 -7.12 6.31
C ILE A 29 1.63 -5.91 6.87
N GLN A 30 2.33 -4.86 7.33
CA GLN A 30 1.68 -3.64 7.83
C GLN A 30 1.01 -2.85 6.71
N VAL A 31 1.61 -2.81 5.52
CA VAL A 31 1.00 -2.18 4.33
C VAL A 31 -0.30 -2.89 3.94
N SER A 32 -0.29 -4.21 3.87
CA SER A 32 -1.49 -5.01 3.60
C SER A 32 -2.55 -4.85 4.69
N LYS A 33 -2.13 -4.76 5.96
CA LYS A 33 -3.04 -4.49 7.08
C LYS A 33 -3.67 -3.09 6.98
N LEU A 34 -2.91 -2.07 6.54
CA LEU A 34 -3.42 -0.72 6.29
C LEU A 34 -4.56 -0.76 5.26
N ASP A 35 -4.34 -1.40 4.11
CA ASP A 35 -5.33 -1.52 3.05
C ASP A 35 -6.59 -2.25 3.54
N SER A 36 -6.41 -3.37 4.24
CA SER A 36 -7.52 -4.16 4.78
C SER A 36 -8.33 -3.38 5.81
N LEU A 37 -7.69 -2.66 6.73
CA LEU A 37 -8.40 -1.86 7.74
C LEU A 37 -9.12 -0.67 7.09
N MET A 38 -8.54 -0.08 6.05
CA MET A 38 -9.19 0.97 5.26
C MET A 38 -10.43 0.44 4.53
N GLU A 39 -10.32 -0.68 3.82
CA GLU A 39 -11.42 -1.34 3.10
C GLU A 39 -12.57 -1.73 4.03
N ASN A 40 -12.26 -2.22 5.24
CA ASN A 40 -13.24 -2.59 6.25
C ASN A 40 -13.73 -1.41 7.10
N ASN A 41 -13.30 -0.18 6.82
CA ASN A 41 -13.64 1.03 7.58
C ASN A 41 -13.42 0.85 9.10
N ASN A 42 -12.32 0.19 9.47
CA ASN A 42 -12.02 -0.19 10.83
C ASN A 42 -11.09 0.83 11.51
N SER A 43 -11.54 1.43 12.63
CA SER A 43 -10.80 2.46 13.37
C SER A 43 -9.44 2.00 13.92
N LYS A 44 -9.18 0.68 14.00
CA LYS A 44 -7.85 0.14 14.33
C LYS A 44 -6.76 0.55 13.33
N ILE A 45 -7.12 1.13 12.18
CA ILE A 45 -6.17 1.74 11.25
C ILE A 45 -5.30 2.79 11.93
N LEU A 46 -5.81 3.51 12.93
CA LEU A 46 -5.08 4.51 13.70
C LEU A 46 -3.92 3.93 14.52
N GLU A 47 -3.96 2.64 14.82
CA GLU A 47 -2.86 1.93 15.48
C GLU A 47 -1.66 1.75 14.55
N LEU A 48 -1.85 1.82 13.24
CA LEU A 48 -0.77 1.74 12.25
C LEU A 48 -0.09 3.09 12.02
N PHE A 49 -0.66 4.18 12.49
CA PHE A 49 -0.11 5.52 12.32
C PHE A 49 0.88 5.85 13.45
N SER A 50 1.93 6.60 13.11
CA SER A 50 2.72 7.32 14.13
C SER A 50 1.88 8.47 14.68
N ASP A 51 2.26 9.00 15.85
CA ASP A 51 1.49 10.07 16.48
C ASP A 51 1.55 11.39 15.69
N ASP A 52 2.64 11.59 14.97
CA ASP A 52 2.92 12.74 14.10
C ASP A 52 2.67 12.45 12.60
N VAL A 53 1.79 11.53 12.28
CA VAL A 53 1.49 11.14 10.88
C VAL A 53 1.00 12.34 10.05
N SER A 54 1.47 12.38 8.81
CA SER A 54 0.96 13.28 7.77
C SER A 54 0.33 12.46 6.64
N PHE A 55 -0.99 12.50 6.52
CA PHE A 55 -1.72 11.71 5.53
C PHE A 55 -2.20 12.61 4.38
N GLY A 56 -1.45 12.58 3.27
CA GLY A 56 -1.71 13.39 2.08
C GLY A 56 -2.65 12.73 1.08
N HIS A 57 -3.66 13.49 0.68
CA HIS A 57 -4.67 13.10 -0.31
C HIS A 57 -4.30 13.56 -1.72
N SER A 58 -4.99 13.01 -2.72
CA SER A 58 -4.72 13.30 -4.13
C SER A 58 -5.09 14.73 -4.57
N ASN A 59 -5.87 15.44 -3.77
CA ASN A 59 -6.22 16.85 -3.94
C ASN A 59 -5.28 17.82 -3.20
N GLY A 60 -4.19 17.30 -2.60
CA GLY A 60 -3.22 18.11 -1.84
C GLY A 60 -3.58 18.35 -0.38
N TRP A 61 -4.77 17.91 0.08
CA TRP A 61 -5.14 18.03 1.47
C TRP A 61 -4.30 17.12 2.36
N LEU A 62 -3.84 17.65 3.50
CA LEU A 62 -3.07 16.92 4.53
C LEU A 62 -3.92 16.79 5.78
N GLN A 63 -3.96 15.57 6.31
CA GLN A 63 -4.58 15.25 7.60
C GLN A 63 -3.51 14.81 8.59
N ASN A 64 -3.61 15.31 9.81
CA ASN A 64 -2.96 14.71 10.97
C ASN A 64 -3.79 13.50 11.48
N LYS A 65 -3.33 12.86 12.52
CA LYS A 65 -3.99 11.66 13.08
C LYS A 65 -5.41 11.94 13.58
N ASP A 66 -5.63 13.09 14.22
CA ASP A 66 -6.94 13.46 14.79
C ASP A 66 -7.93 13.84 13.70
N ASP A 67 -7.48 14.58 12.68
CA ASP A 67 -8.29 14.91 11.51
C ASP A 67 -8.71 13.65 10.76
N PHE A 68 -7.76 12.71 10.54
CA PHE A 68 -8.04 11.44 9.90
C PHE A 68 -9.07 10.64 10.72
N LYS A 69 -8.88 10.54 12.04
CA LYS A 69 -9.80 9.86 12.96
C LYS A 69 -11.21 10.42 12.83
N LYS A 70 -11.35 11.74 12.95
CA LYS A 70 -12.64 12.44 12.89
C LYS A 70 -13.38 12.15 11.58
N ASP A 71 -12.71 12.25 10.44
CA ASP A 71 -13.33 12.02 9.15
C ASP A 71 -13.64 10.54 8.90
N PHE A 72 -12.75 9.67 9.32
CA PHE A 72 -12.92 8.22 9.17
C PHE A 72 -14.10 7.69 10.01
N GLU A 73 -14.20 8.12 11.27
CA GLU A 73 -15.29 7.75 12.18
C GLU A 73 -16.63 8.41 11.81
N SER A 74 -16.60 9.55 11.11
CA SER A 74 -17.83 10.22 10.66
C SER A 74 -18.61 9.43 9.59
N GLY A 75 -17.96 8.44 8.96
CA GLY A 75 -18.54 7.69 7.84
C GLY A 75 -18.72 8.51 6.56
N LYS A 76 -18.15 9.74 6.50
CA LYS A 76 -18.15 10.60 5.31
C LYS A 76 -17.46 9.95 4.11
N VAL A 77 -16.42 9.18 4.40
CA VAL A 77 -15.74 8.30 3.43
C VAL A 77 -15.97 6.86 3.86
N LYS A 78 -16.44 6.03 2.95
CA LYS A 78 -16.58 4.57 3.16
C LYS A 78 -15.87 3.86 2.03
N TYR A 79 -14.76 3.20 2.35
CA TYR A 79 -14.06 2.38 1.39
C TYR A 79 -14.80 1.07 1.16
N GLN A 80 -14.86 0.62 -0.08
CA GLN A 80 -15.44 -0.65 -0.50
C GLN A 80 -14.38 -1.60 -1.04
N SER A 81 -13.29 -1.06 -1.57
CA SER A 81 -12.15 -1.82 -2.05
C SER A 81 -10.89 -0.96 -2.05
N VAL A 82 -9.80 -1.52 -1.55
CA VAL A 82 -8.46 -0.94 -1.61
C VAL A 82 -7.49 -2.05 -2.03
N LYS A 83 -7.06 -2.01 -3.30
CA LYS A 83 -6.23 -3.09 -3.87
C LYS A 83 -4.92 -2.54 -4.40
N GLN A 84 -3.81 -3.06 -3.90
CA GLN A 84 -2.52 -2.82 -4.53
C GLN A 84 -2.45 -3.55 -5.87
N THR A 85 -2.24 -2.80 -6.96
CA THR A 85 -2.10 -3.34 -8.31
C THR A 85 -0.63 -3.46 -8.74
N GLU A 86 0.24 -2.64 -8.13
CA GLU A 86 1.67 -2.65 -8.44
C GLU A 86 2.49 -2.18 -7.23
N LEU A 87 3.61 -2.85 -6.94
CA LEU A 87 4.66 -2.37 -6.04
C LEU A 87 5.82 -1.87 -6.90
N LYS A 88 6.02 -0.55 -6.96
CA LYS A 88 7.06 0.07 -7.79
C LYS A 88 8.42 0.13 -7.11
N GLU A 89 8.42 0.40 -5.81
CA GLU A 89 9.66 0.56 -5.04
C GLU A 89 9.42 0.20 -3.58
N LEU A 90 10.38 -0.49 -2.98
CA LEU A 90 10.48 -0.69 -1.55
C LEU A 90 11.94 -0.50 -1.15
N LYS A 91 12.21 0.44 -0.25
CA LYS A 91 13.55 0.71 0.28
C LYS A 91 13.50 0.81 1.79
N ILE A 92 14.43 0.15 2.47
CA ILE A 92 14.60 0.22 3.92
C ILE A 92 16.00 0.72 4.23
N LYS A 93 16.08 1.74 5.09
CA LYS A 93 17.33 2.24 5.65
C LYS A 93 17.18 2.42 7.17
N ASN A 94 17.88 1.58 7.94
CA ASN A 94 17.79 1.57 9.41
C ASN A 94 16.36 1.33 9.91
N LYS A 95 15.76 2.36 10.53
CA LYS A 95 14.39 2.37 11.05
C LYS A 95 13.38 3.06 10.15
N PHE A 96 13.80 3.48 8.95
CA PHE A 96 12.96 4.16 7.97
C PHE A 96 12.76 3.29 6.74
N ALA A 97 11.60 3.40 6.15
CA ALA A 97 11.30 2.78 4.86
C ALA A 97 10.47 3.72 4.00
N ASN A 98 10.65 3.62 2.67
CA ASN A 98 9.72 4.20 1.72
C ASN A 98 9.16 3.12 0.80
N ILE A 99 7.90 3.27 0.46
CA ILE A 99 7.18 2.43 -0.50
C ILE A 99 6.54 3.34 -1.55
N ARG A 100 6.74 2.97 -2.82
CA ARG A 100 5.95 3.52 -3.94
C ARG A 100 5.11 2.41 -4.53
N ARG A 101 3.82 2.63 -4.60
CA ARG A 101 2.88 1.62 -5.11
C ARG A 101 1.70 2.26 -5.84
N ILE A 102 1.06 1.46 -6.69
CA ILE A 102 -0.21 1.83 -7.31
C ILE A 102 -1.32 1.06 -6.59
N ILE A 103 -2.37 1.77 -6.22
CA ILE A 103 -3.58 1.18 -5.65
C ILE A 103 -4.81 1.58 -6.45
N ALA A 104 -5.74 0.65 -6.61
CA ALA A 104 -7.08 0.91 -7.09
C ALA A 104 -8.02 1.01 -5.89
N VAL A 105 -8.77 2.09 -5.81
CA VAL A 105 -9.65 2.41 -4.68
C VAL A 105 -11.06 2.66 -5.17
N LYS A 106 -12.05 2.03 -4.51
CA LYS A 106 -13.48 2.26 -4.72
C LYS A 106 -14.15 2.56 -3.39
N GLY A 107 -15.18 3.38 -3.42
CA GLY A 107 -15.91 3.69 -2.20
C GLY A 107 -17.02 4.71 -2.41
N LEU A 108 -17.46 5.28 -1.29
CA LEU A 108 -18.46 6.34 -1.22
C LEU A 108 -17.84 7.55 -0.50
N TYR A 109 -18.09 8.73 -1.05
CA TYR A 109 -17.83 10.01 -0.40
C TYR A 109 -19.14 10.78 -0.32
N LYS A 110 -19.65 11.02 0.88
CA LYS A 110 -20.97 11.65 1.09
C LYS A 110 -22.08 10.95 0.29
N ASN A 111 -22.07 9.61 0.25
CA ASN A 111 -22.97 8.73 -0.50
C ASN A 111 -22.82 8.76 -2.03
N GLU A 112 -21.89 9.51 -2.59
CA GLU A 112 -21.55 9.47 -4.01
C GLU A 112 -20.42 8.46 -4.25
N THR A 113 -20.58 7.61 -5.26
CA THR A 113 -19.57 6.60 -5.60
C THR A 113 -18.33 7.24 -6.19
N PHE A 114 -17.17 6.74 -5.81
CA PHE A 114 -15.91 7.06 -6.46
C PHE A 114 -15.12 5.80 -6.80
N GLU A 115 -14.42 5.87 -7.90
CA GLU A 115 -13.40 4.91 -8.29
C GLU A 115 -12.19 5.67 -8.81
N MET A 116 -11.00 5.31 -8.32
CA MET A 116 -9.78 5.97 -8.75
C MET A 116 -8.56 5.06 -8.63
N LYS A 117 -7.57 5.36 -9.46
CA LYS A 117 -6.24 4.77 -9.39
C LYS A 117 -5.28 5.81 -8.81
N LEU A 118 -4.52 5.42 -7.80
CA LEU A 118 -3.62 6.32 -7.09
C LEU A 118 -2.19 5.82 -7.17
N SER A 119 -1.27 6.72 -7.50
CA SER A 119 0.16 6.55 -7.23
C SER A 119 0.42 7.04 -5.81
N VAL A 120 0.95 6.18 -4.95
CA VAL A 120 1.11 6.46 -3.53
C VAL A 120 2.58 6.34 -3.15
N LEU A 121 3.07 7.35 -2.44
CA LEU A 121 4.34 7.33 -1.72
C LEU A 121 4.05 7.26 -0.23
N GLU A 122 4.60 6.28 0.45
CA GLU A 122 4.46 6.07 1.89
C GLU A 122 5.83 6.02 2.54
N PHE A 123 5.99 6.77 3.63
CA PHE A 123 7.12 6.66 4.53
C PHE A 123 6.69 5.99 5.82
N TRP A 124 7.43 4.97 6.20
CA TRP A 124 7.20 4.18 7.39
C TRP A 124 8.39 4.32 8.34
N ILE A 125 8.09 4.39 9.64
CA ILE A 125 9.09 4.43 10.70
C ILE A 125 8.93 3.21 11.62
N ARG A 126 10.04 2.58 12.01
CA ARG A 126 10.01 1.46 12.94
C ARG A 126 10.14 1.97 14.37
N GLN A 127 9.06 1.86 15.14
CA GLN A 127 8.95 2.27 16.53
C GLN A 127 8.70 1.03 17.40
N LYS A 128 9.53 0.80 18.43
CA LYS A 128 9.42 -0.38 19.32
C LYS A 128 9.28 -1.72 18.56
N GLY A 129 10.01 -1.84 17.45
CA GLY A 129 10.01 -3.06 16.62
C GLY A 129 8.88 -3.16 15.58
N ILE A 130 7.90 -2.26 15.59
CA ILE A 130 6.73 -2.27 14.71
C ILE A 130 6.82 -1.12 13.70
N TRP A 131 6.46 -1.39 12.44
CA TRP A 131 6.35 -0.37 11.41
C TRP A 131 5.07 0.44 11.59
N LYS A 132 5.20 1.77 11.59
CA LYS A 132 4.13 2.76 11.67
C LYS A 132 4.18 3.65 10.43
N LEU A 133 3.03 3.98 9.86
CA LEU A 133 2.95 4.97 8.80
C LEU A 133 3.26 6.35 9.36
N TRP A 134 4.27 7.00 8.81
CA TRP A 134 4.70 8.34 9.24
C TRP A 134 4.25 9.43 8.28
N SER A 135 4.34 9.15 6.98
CA SER A 135 3.86 10.10 5.97
C SER A 135 3.32 9.36 4.75
N ARG A 136 2.30 9.93 4.14
CA ARG A 136 1.74 9.43 2.88
C ARG A 136 1.41 10.59 1.97
N GLN A 137 1.63 10.41 0.66
CA GLN A 137 1.12 11.30 -0.37
C GLN A 137 0.54 10.48 -1.50
N SER A 138 -0.68 10.79 -1.90
CA SER A 138 -1.36 10.18 -3.04
C SER A 138 -1.45 11.15 -4.20
N VAL A 139 -1.37 10.61 -5.42
CA VAL A 139 -1.63 11.33 -6.66
C VAL A 139 -2.58 10.50 -7.50
N LYS A 140 -3.68 11.10 -7.97
CA LYS A 140 -4.58 10.43 -8.90
C LYS A 140 -3.89 10.27 -10.24
N ILE A 141 -3.98 9.06 -10.80
CA ILE A 141 -3.45 8.72 -12.13
C ILE A 141 -4.56 8.15 -13.00
N ASN A 142 -4.38 8.24 -14.30
CA ASN A 142 -5.32 7.72 -15.29
C ASN A 142 -5.11 6.23 -15.53
#